data_7daeb0f459cad5ae36190518772e8087
#
_entry.id   7daeb0f459cad5ae36190518772e8087
#
_cell.length_a   1.000
_cell.length_b   1.000
_cell.length_c   1.000
_cell.angle_alpha   90.00
_cell.angle_beta   90.00
_cell.angle_gamma   90.00
#
_symmetry.space_group_name_H-M   'P 1'
#
loop_
_entity.id
_entity.type
_entity.pdbx_description
1 polymer ?
#
loop_
_entity_poly.entity_id
_entity_poly.type
_entity_poly.pdbx_seq_one_letter_code
_entity_poly.pdbx_strand_id
1 'polypeptide(L)'
;TPLASGTAGTGGMGEWSDAFTSFESEDFNVLGIPVDDLSVKQLAVAFTKRLREDEGRKFQTVLYNHPQADYEGVISLKNSVVTSDGVTVDPIFLLWEIAAMEAAANINQSLTYATIPNAVDVTPKYTQSQIIDALQNGELVLTATNGQVRIEQDINTLTTFTTDRSRAYRKNRVIRTLDSIANDLKTNFDENFIGKVNNDADGRNLLKAATISYLDTLQGLGAIQNFDSQNDIEVLPGNDIESVIINLGIQPTDSMEKIYMTITVR
;
A
#
# COMPACT_ATOMS: atom_id res chain seq x y z
N THR A 1 -23.58 33.62 3.65
CA THR A 1 -22.99 34.50 2.61
C THR A 1 -22.36 33.60 1.56
N PRO A 2 -22.76 33.65 0.27
CA PRO A 2 -22.07 32.89 -0.76
C PRO A 2 -20.63 33.40 -0.90
N LEU A 3 -19.66 32.47 -0.95
CA LEU A 3 -18.29 32.80 -1.25
C LEU A 3 -18.21 33.29 -2.69
N ALA A 4 -17.89 34.57 -2.89
CA ALA A 4 -17.73 35.20 -4.20
C ALA A 4 -16.24 35.50 -4.40
N SER A 5 -15.73 35.31 -5.63
CA SER A 5 -14.40 35.66 -6.10
C SER A 5 -13.23 34.73 -5.67
N GLY A 6 -13.48 33.46 -5.37
CA GLY A 6 -12.41 32.50 -5.30
C GLY A 6 -11.87 32.22 -6.71
N THR A 7 -10.59 32.50 -6.98
CA THR A 7 -9.87 31.97 -8.15
C THR A 7 -9.21 30.68 -7.75
N ALA A 8 -9.40 29.61 -8.55
CA ALA A 8 -8.60 28.41 -8.41
C ALA A 8 -7.12 28.80 -8.65
N GLY A 9 -6.25 28.45 -7.68
CA GLY A 9 -4.81 28.60 -7.87
C GLY A 9 -4.33 27.75 -9.05
N THR A 10 -3.27 28.18 -9.71
CA THR A 10 -2.57 27.37 -10.70
C THR A 10 -1.73 26.35 -9.94
N GLY A 11 -2.26 25.13 -9.71
CA GLY A 11 -1.52 24.06 -9.04
C GLY A 11 -0.39 23.53 -9.94
N GLY A 12 0.74 24.23 -9.99
CA GLY A 12 1.94 23.82 -10.71
C GLY A 12 2.89 22.96 -9.87
N MET A 13 4.02 22.55 -10.44
CA MET A 13 5.03 21.73 -9.74
C MET A 13 5.54 22.37 -8.45
N GLY A 14 5.64 23.71 -8.36
CA GLY A 14 6.09 24.41 -7.16
C GLY A 14 5.15 24.18 -5.98
N GLU A 15 3.87 24.42 -6.19
CA GLU A 15 2.84 24.27 -5.16
C GLU A 15 2.70 22.81 -4.69
N TRP A 16 2.89 21.84 -5.60
CA TRP A 16 2.93 20.43 -5.24
C TRP A 16 4.19 20.07 -4.46
N SER A 17 5.35 20.64 -4.80
CA SER A 17 6.57 20.45 -4.01
C SER A 17 6.42 21.00 -2.60
N ASP A 18 5.80 22.18 -2.43
CA ASP A 18 5.53 22.76 -1.12
C ASP A 18 4.53 21.92 -0.32
N ALA A 19 3.50 21.38 -0.98
CA ALA A 19 2.54 20.47 -0.36
C ALA A 19 3.23 19.17 0.12
N PHE A 20 4.09 18.56 -0.69
CA PHE A 20 4.85 17.37 -0.28
C PHE A 20 5.79 17.65 0.89
N THR A 21 6.44 18.81 0.90
CA THR A 21 7.25 19.25 2.05
C THR A 21 6.40 19.36 3.33
N SER A 22 5.17 19.87 3.21
CA SER A 22 4.25 19.93 4.35
C SER A 22 3.81 18.54 4.83
N PHE A 23 3.63 17.58 3.92
CA PHE A 23 3.29 16.20 4.27
C PHE A 23 4.44 15.43 4.94
N GLU A 24 5.68 15.90 4.82
CA GLU A 24 6.81 15.27 5.53
C GLU A 24 6.68 15.29 7.05
N SER A 25 5.93 16.23 7.61
CA SER A 25 5.69 16.33 9.06
C SER A 25 4.45 15.56 9.53
N GLU A 26 3.68 14.95 8.63
CA GLU A 26 2.41 14.31 8.95
C GLU A 26 2.51 12.78 8.81
N ASP A 27 1.86 12.04 9.70
CA ASP A 27 1.76 10.58 9.62
C ASP A 27 0.52 10.14 8.84
N PHE A 28 0.72 9.29 7.84
CA PHE A 28 -0.35 8.74 7.03
C PHE A 28 0.05 7.38 6.44
N ASN A 29 -0.93 6.51 6.18
CA ASN A 29 -0.72 5.19 5.59
C ASN A 29 -0.94 5.16 4.08
N VAL A 30 -1.78 6.07 3.56
CA VAL A 30 -2.08 6.18 2.13
C VAL A 30 -2.18 7.65 1.74
N LEU A 31 -1.58 8.01 0.63
CA LEU A 31 -1.60 9.35 0.05
C LEU A 31 -2.27 9.32 -1.32
N GLY A 32 -3.40 9.98 -1.50
CA GLY A 32 -4.06 10.14 -2.80
C GLY A 32 -3.63 11.45 -3.47
N ILE A 33 -3.22 11.43 -4.74
CA ILE A 33 -2.80 12.62 -5.48
C ILE A 33 -3.75 12.86 -6.66
N PRO A 34 -4.70 13.79 -6.53
CA PRO A 34 -5.78 14.00 -7.50
C PRO A 34 -5.34 14.89 -8.67
N VAL A 35 -4.35 14.44 -9.44
CA VAL A 35 -3.83 15.17 -10.59
C VAL A 35 -3.66 14.26 -11.80
N ASP A 36 -3.74 14.84 -13.00
CA ASP A 36 -3.41 14.15 -14.24
C ASP A 36 -2.13 14.67 -14.91
N ASP A 37 -1.45 15.64 -14.31
CA ASP A 37 -0.16 16.13 -14.79
C ASP A 37 0.95 15.10 -14.53
N LEU A 38 1.66 14.72 -15.60
CA LEU A 38 2.71 13.70 -15.56
C LEU A 38 3.87 14.11 -14.66
N SER A 39 4.25 15.38 -14.66
CA SER A 39 5.39 15.89 -13.89
C SER A 39 5.09 15.83 -12.39
N VAL A 40 3.85 16.15 -12.00
CA VAL A 40 3.39 16.03 -10.60
C VAL A 40 3.31 14.56 -10.17
N LYS A 41 2.83 13.65 -11.03
CA LYS A 41 2.84 12.21 -10.75
C LYS A 41 4.26 11.69 -10.54
N GLN A 42 5.21 12.09 -11.38
CA GLN A 42 6.63 11.73 -11.22
C GLN A 42 7.22 12.27 -9.92
N LEU A 43 6.89 13.51 -9.55
CA LEU A 43 7.29 14.10 -8.28
C LEU A 43 6.70 13.32 -7.09
N ALA A 44 5.42 12.92 -7.16
CA ALA A 44 4.78 12.10 -6.14
C ALA A 44 5.46 10.72 -5.98
N VAL A 45 5.84 10.08 -7.09
CA VAL A 45 6.60 8.82 -7.07
C VAL A 45 7.97 9.00 -6.42
N ALA A 46 8.69 10.06 -6.78
CA ALA A 46 10.00 10.38 -6.19
C ALA A 46 9.88 10.65 -4.68
N PHE A 47 8.89 11.42 -4.27
CA PHE A 47 8.56 11.68 -2.87
C PHE A 47 8.28 10.37 -2.12
N THR A 48 7.43 9.50 -2.67
CA THR A 48 7.09 8.21 -2.07
C THR A 48 8.34 7.34 -1.90
N LYS A 49 9.18 7.23 -2.92
CA LYS A 49 10.42 6.44 -2.87
C LYS A 49 11.37 6.99 -1.79
N ARG A 50 11.62 8.28 -1.79
CA ARG A 50 12.52 8.92 -0.81
C ARG A 50 12.08 8.64 0.62
N LEU A 51 10.82 8.91 0.97
CA LEU A 51 10.34 8.69 2.33
C LEU A 51 10.37 7.21 2.73
N ARG A 52 10.05 6.31 1.81
CA ARG A 52 10.03 4.87 2.09
C ARG A 52 11.43 4.26 2.19
N GLU A 53 12.36 4.68 1.34
CA GLU A 53 13.69 4.07 1.21
C GLU A 53 14.73 4.78 2.10
N ASP A 54 14.75 6.11 2.11
CA ASP A 54 15.76 6.89 2.83
C ASP A 54 15.36 7.21 4.28
N GLU A 55 14.06 7.45 4.55
CA GLU A 55 13.57 7.85 5.87
C GLU A 55 12.85 6.72 6.63
N GLY A 56 12.61 5.59 5.96
CA GLY A 56 11.98 4.41 6.56
C GLY A 56 10.49 4.59 6.89
N ARG A 57 9.82 5.64 6.37
CA ARG A 57 8.39 5.88 6.54
C ARG A 57 7.62 5.11 5.49
N LYS A 58 6.83 4.12 5.90
CA LYS A 58 6.14 3.21 4.98
C LYS A 58 4.69 3.63 4.79
N PHE A 59 4.30 3.93 3.54
CA PHE A 59 2.96 4.28 3.09
C PHE A 59 2.82 3.98 1.60
N GLN A 60 1.60 3.97 1.06
CA GLN A 60 1.36 3.83 -0.38
C GLN A 60 0.76 5.11 -0.96
N THR A 61 1.09 5.41 -2.22
CA THR A 61 0.53 6.55 -2.96
C THR A 61 -0.39 6.06 -4.06
N VAL A 62 -1.60 6.61 -4.15
CA VAL A 62 -2.58 6.30 -5.19
C VAL A 62 -2.56 7.39 -6.25
N LEU A 63 -2.33 6.99 -7.49
CA LEU A 63 -2.30 7.84 -8.68
C LEU A 63 -3.31 7.34 -9.72
N TYR A 64 -3.73 8.22 -10.61
CA TYR A 64 -4.52 7.85 -11.79
C TYR A 64 -3.61 7.63 -12.99
N ASN A 65 -3.78 6.49 -13.70
CA ASN A 65 -3.14 6.18 -14.98
C ASN A 65 -1.62 6.45 -14.99
N HIS A 66 -0.89 5.86 -14.03
CA HIS A 66 0.56 5.98 -13.91
C HIS A 66 1.26 4.65 -13.58
N PRO A 67 1.09 3.60 -14.40
CA PRO A 67 1.73 2.29 -14.17
C PRO A 67 3.25 2.31 -14.29
N GLN A 68 3.82 3.32 -14.96
CA GLN A 68 5.27 3.46 -15.20
C GLN A 68 6.08 3.70 -13.92
N ALA A 69 5.44 3.90 -12.78
CA ALA A 69 6.11 4.01 -11.49
C ALA A 69 6.92 2.75 -11.16
N ASP A 70 6.43 1.57 -11.55
CA ASP A 70 7.06 0.25 -11.33
C ASP A 70 7.62 0.12 -9.90
N TYR A 71 6.74 0.34 -8.92
CA TYR A 71 7.13 0.45 -7.52
C TYR A 71 5.99 -0.03 -6.59
N GLU A 72 6.33 -0.82 -5.56
CA GLU A 72 5.36 -1.39 -4.63
C GLU A 72 4.63 -0.35 -3.76
N GLY A 73 5.22 0.82 -3.58
CA GLY A 73 4.62 1.94 -2.86
C GLY A 73 3.64 2.78 -3.68
N VAL A 74 3.36 2.42 -4.95
CA VAL A 74 2.49 3.19 -5.83
C VAL A 74 1.38 2.33 -6.42
N ILE A 75 0.14 2.77 -6.29
CA ILE A 75 -1.06 2.17 -6.86
C ILE A 75 -1.53 3.03 -8.02
N SER A 76 -1.79 2.43 -9.19
CA SER A 76 -2.26 3.13 -10.38
C SER A 76 -3.69 2.74 -10.72
N LEU A 77 -4.66 3.61 -10.46
CA LEU A 77 -6.05 3.41 -10.86
C LEU A 77 -6.20 3.54 -12.38
N LYS A 78 -6.85 2.57 -13.04
CA LYS A 78 -6.95 2.49 -14.50
C LYS A 78 -8.17 3.20 -15.08
N ASN A 79 -9.33 3.01 -14.49
CA ASN A 79 -10.63 3.45 -15.00
C ASN A 79 -11.51 4.01 -13.89
N SER A 80 -12.67 4.48 -14.26
CA SER A 80 -13.62 5.10 -13.34
C SER A 80 -14.96 4.38 -13.31
N VAL A 81 -15.93 4.93 -12.61
CA VAL A 81 -17.23 4.34 -12.33
C VAL A 81 -18.37 5.24 -12.81
N VAL A 82 -19.53 4.61 -13.03
CA VAL A 82 -20.82 5.26 -13.17
C VAL A 82 -21.65 4.95 -11.92
N THR A 83 -22.16 5.96 -11.27
CA THR A 83 -22.96 5.83 -10.06
C THR A 83 -24.42 5.45 -10.35
N SER A 84 -25.18 5.06 -9.34
CA SER A 84 -26.58 4.61 -9.49
C SER A 84 -27.53 5.69 -10.04
N ASP A 85 -27.18 6.96 -9.91
CA ASP A 85 -27.89 8.12 -10.50
C ASP A 85 -27.42 8.46 -11.93
N GLY A 86 -26.55 7.63 -12.52
CA GLY A 86 -26.05 7.75 -13.88
C GLY A 86 -24.92 8.76 -14.08
N VAL A 87 -24.35 9.27 -13.01
CA VAL A 87 -23.22 10.22 -13.07
C VAL A 87 -21.91 9.44 -13.29
N THR A 88 -21.12 9.84 -14.29
CA THR A 88 -19.74 9.38 -14.45
C THR A 88 -18.84 10.15 -13.48
N VAL A 89 -18.17 9.41 -12.59
CA VAL A 89 -17.20 10.02 -11.68
C VAL A 89 -15.90 10.29 -12.45
N ASP A 90 -15.32 11.47 -12.27
CA ASP A 90 -13.97 11.73 -12.78
C ASP A 90 -12.97 10.81 -12.06
N PRO A 91 -12.11 10.06 -12.77
CA PRO A 91 -11.17 9.13 -12.15
C PRO A 91 -10.21 9.82 -11.16
N ILE A 92 -9.92 11.11 -11.34
CA ILE A 92 -9.12 11.90 -10.41
C ILE A 92 -9.83 12.03 -9.05
N PHE A 93 -11.16 12.12 -9.03
CA PHE A 93 -11.92 12.16 -7.77
C PHE A 93 -12.21 10.76 -7.21
N LEU A 94 -12.37 9.73 -8.06
CA LEU A 94 -12.52 8.36 -7.62
C LEU A 94 -11.28 7.84 -6.87
N LEU A 95 -10.13 8.41 -7.16
CA LEU A 95 -8.87 8.11 -6.50
C LEU A 95 -8.96 8.26 -4.96
N TRP A 96 -9.76 9.21 -4.45
CA TRP A 96 -10.00 9.36 -3.01
C TRP A 96 -10.72 8.17 -2.39
N GLU A 97 -11.68 7.59 -3.11
CA GLU A 97 -12.38 6.37 -2.65
C GLU A 97 -11.41 5.21 -2.55
N ILE A 98 -10.58 5.01 -3.58
CA ILE A 98 -9.55 3.94 -3.57
C ILE A 98 -8.56 4.18 -2.43
N ALA A 99 -8.05 5.40 -2.26
CA ALA A 99 -7.12 5.72 -1.19
C ALA A 99 -7.75 5.49 0.21
N ALA A 100 -9.01 5.83 0.39
CA ALA A 100 -9.74 5.60 1.63
C ALA A 100 -9.95 4.10 1.90
N MET A 101 -10.29 3.32 0.87
CA MET A 101 -10.44 1.87 0.99
C MET A 101 -9.11 1.19 1.37
N GLU A 102 -8.00 1.60 0.75
CA GLU A 102 -6.65 1.09 1.07
C GLU A 102 -6.22 1.45 2.50
N ALA A 103 -6.51 2.69 2.93
CA ALA A 103 -6.20 3.15 4.28
C ALA A 103 -7.06 2.45 5.36
N ALA A 104 -8.32 2.13 5.05
CA ALA A 104 -9.26 1.50 5.98
C ALA A 104 -9.13 -0.03 6.03
N ALA A 105 -8.44 -0.64 5.07
CA ALA A 105 -8.30 -2.09 5.01
C ALA A 105 -7.47 -2.63 6.18
N ASN A 106 -7.96 -3.68 6.83
CA ASN A 106 -7.21 -4.35 7.88
C ASN A 106 -5.92 -4.97 7.35
N ILE A 107 -4.93 -5.14 8.22
CA ILE A 107 -3.61 -5.70 7.88
C ILE A 107 -3.70 -7.06 7.17
N ASN A 108 -4.71 -7.87 7.47
CA ASN A 108 -4.95 -9.19 6.88
C ASN A 108 -6.01 -9.19 5.78
N GLN A 109 -6.49 -8.02 5.34
CA GLN A 109 -7.56 -7.89 4.35
C GLN A 109 -7.00 -7.61 2.95
N SER A 110 -7.52 -8.28 1.93
CA SER A 110 -7.33 -7.93 0.51
C SER A 110 -8.55 -7.16 0.01
N LEU A 111 -8.33 -6.15 -0.82
CA LEU A 111 -9.40 -5.44 -1.53
C LEU A 111 -9.73 -6.08 -2.89
N THR A 112 -9.09 -7.19 -3.27
CA THR A 112 -9.49 -7.96 -4.46
C THR A 112 -10.97 -8.35 -4.33
N TYR A 113 -11.75 -8.04 -5.35
CA TYR A 113 -13.22 -8.19 -5.41
C TYR A 113 -14.00 -7.36 -4.38
N ALA A 114 -13.38 -6.41 -3.68
CA ALA A 114 -14.09 -5.43 -2.87
C ALA A 114 -15.00 -4.56 -3.75
N THR A 115 -16.21 -4.31 -3.28
CA THR A 115 -17.22 -3.53 -4.00
C THR A 115 -17.00 -2.04 -3.80
N ILE A 116 -17.06 -1.26 -4.89
CA ILE A 116 -17.05 0.21 -4.83
C ILE A 116 -18.47 0.69 -4.47
N PRO A 117 -18.64 1.44 -3.36
CA PRO A 117 -19.94 1.93 -2.94
C PRO A 117 -20.62 2.80 -4.00
N ASN A 118 -21.94 2.70 -4.12
CA ASN A 118 -22.79 3.49 -5.01
C ASN A 118 -22.44 3.41 -6.52
N ALA A 119 -21.50 2.60 -6.92
CA ALA A 119 -21.12 2.36 -8.32
C ALA A 119 -21.91 1.18 -8.90
N VAL A 120 -22.44 1.36 -10.11
CA VAL A 120 -23.23 0.33 -10.81
C VAL A 120 -22.59 -0.12 -12.11
N ASP A 121 -21.67 0.68 -12.67
CA ASP A 121 -20.97 0.38 -13.92
C ASP A 121 -19.58 1.03 -13.94
N VAL A 122 -18.74 0.68 -14.92
CA VAL A 122 -17.40 1.20 -15.11
C VAL A 122 -17.25 1.93 -16.44
N THR A 123 -16.32 2.90 -16.48
CA THR A 123 -16.01 3.63 -17.70
C THR A 123 -14.49 3.93 -17.78
N PRO A 124 -13.82 3.66 -18.91
CA PRO A 124 -14.30 2.81 -19.99
C PRO A 124 -14.47 1.35 -19.56
N LYS A 125 -15.33 0.60 -20.26
CA LYS A 125 -15.42 -0.87 -20.14
C LYS A 125 -14.30 -1.51 -20.92
N TYR A 126 -13.61 -2.43 -20.27
CA TYR A 126 -12.53 -3.20 -20.89
C TYR A 126 -12.98 -4.62 -21.22
N THR A 127 -12.45 -5.16 -22.31
CA THR A 127 -12.56 -6.58 -22.64
C THR A 127 -11.67 -7.39 -21.70
N GLN A 128 -11.90 -8.70 -21.62
CA GLN A 128 -11.08 -9.58 -20.77
C GLN A 128 -9.58 -9.50 -21.10
N SER A 129 -9.22 -9.43 -22.39
CA SER A 129 -7.81 -9.26 -22.78
C SER A 129 -7.22 -7.93 -22.30
N GLN A 130 -7.97 -6.84 -22.44
CA GLN A 130 -7.53 -5.52 -21.95
C GLN A 130 -7.39 -5.46 -20.42
N ILE A 131 -8.26 -6.16 -19.69
CA ILE A 131 -8.15 -6.30 -18.22
C ILE A 131 -6.86 -7.06 -17.88
N ILE A 132 -6.59 -8.18 -18.56
CA ILE A 132 -5.36 -8.96 -18.33
C ILE A 132 -4.12 -8.11 -18.62
N ASP A 133 -4.10 -7.38 -19.74
CA ASP A 133 -2.98 -6.50 -20.11
C ASP A 133 -2.77 -5.39 -19.09
N ALA A 134 -3.84 -4.73 -18.65
CA ALA A 134 -3.76 -3.69 -17.61
C ALA A 134 -3.24 -4.25 -16.29
N LEU A 135 -3.77 -5.40 -15.86
CA LEU A 135 -3.25 -6.08 -14.67
C LEU A 135 -1.77 -6.44 -14.83
N GLN A 136 -1.32 -6.93 -15.97
CA GLN A 136 0.11 -7.24 -16.21
C GLN A 136 0.98 -5.99 -16.12
N ASN A 137 0.47 -4.85 -16.56
CA ASN A 137 1.14 -3.55 -16.48
C ASN A 137 1.11 -2.91 -15.09
N GLY A 138 0.55 -3.56 -14.06
CA GLY A 138 0.51 -3.02 -12.70
C GLY A 138 -0.59 -1.99 -12.47
N GLU A 139 -1.68 -2.06 -13.21
CA GLU A 139 -2.82 -1.15 -13.07
C GLU A 139 -3.93 -1.79 -12.24
N LEU A 140 -4.45 -1.06 -11.26
CA LEU A 140 -5.65 -1.44 -10.52
C LEU A 140 -6.86 -1.15 -11.40
N VAL A 141 -7.59 -2.21 -11.80
CA VAL A 141 -8.72 -2.15 -12.72
C VAL A 141 -10.01 -2.40 -11.97
N LEU A 142 -11.03 -1.60 -12.28
CA LEU A 142 -12.40 -1.81 -11.80
C LEU A 142 -13.21 -2.54 -12.88
N THR A 143 -14.00 -3.51 -12.45
CA THR A 143 -14.90 -4.27 -13.32
C THR A 143 -16.32 -4.24 -12.81
N ALA A 144 -17.31 -4.31 -13.70
CA ALA A 144 -18.73 -4.32 -13.37
C ALA A 144 -19.37 -5.65 -13.74
N THR A 145 -20.04 -6.27 -12.79
CA THR A 145 -20.80 -7.49 -12.99
C THR A 145 -22.12 -7.42 -12.24
N ASN A 146 -23.24 -7.65 -12.91
CA ASN A 146 -24.58 -7.63 -12.30
C ASN A 146 -24.91 -6.34 -11.53
N GLY A 147 -24.49 -5.18 -12.04
CA GLY A 147 -24.74 -3.89 -11.41
C GLY A 147 -23.90 -3.61 -10.17
N GLN A 148 -22.85 -4.37 -9.95
CA GLN A 148 -21.86 -4.14 -8.89
C GLN A 148 -20.48 -3.91 -9.49
N VAL A 149 -19.82 -2.84 -9.06
CA VAL A 149 -18.44 -2.54 -9.43
C VAL A 149 -17.49 -3.07 -8.37
N ARG A 150 -16.41 -3.71 -8.80
CA ARG A 150 -15.41 -4.33 -7.93
C ARG A 150 -13.99 -4.03 -8.38
N ILE A 151 -13.06 -4.05 -7.45
CA ILE A 151 -11.63 -4.06 -7.73
C ILE A 151 -11.28 -5.45 -8.27
N GLU A 152 -10.77 -5.56 -9.50
CA GLU A 152 -10.44 -6.86 -10.11
C GLU A 152 -9.29 -7.56 -9.38
N GLN A 153 -8.21 -6.84 -9.08
CA GLN A 153 -7.14 -7.29 -8.20
C GLN A 153 -6.58 -6.12 -7.40
N ASP A 154 -6.31 -6.35 -6.13
CA ASP A 154 -5.67 -5.42 -5.20
C ASP A 154 -4.15 -5.45 -5.40
N ILE A 155 -3.66 -4.64 -6.34
CA ILE A 155 -2.27 -4.61 -6.79
C ILE A 155 -1.72 -3.20 -6.93
N ASN A 156 -0.40 -3.10 -6.77
CA ASN A 156 0.39 -1.90 -7.05
C ASN A 156 1.07 -1.97 -8.42
N THR A 157 1.88 -0.95 -8.72
CA THR A 157 2.52 -0.80 -10.05
C THR A 157 3.75 -1.68 -10.25
N LEU A 158 4.23 -2.44 -9.26
CA LEU A 158 5.42 -3.26 -9.39
C LEU A 158 5.24 -4.36 -10.43
N THR A 159 6.04 -4.34 -11.46
CA THR A 159 6.06 -5.30 -12.57
C THR A 159 7.44 -5.92 -12.80
N THR A 160 8.50 -5.22 -12.40
CA THR A 160 9.88 -5.71 -12.45
C THR A 160 10.22 -6.43 -11.14
N PHE A 161 10.34 -7.75 -11.18
CA PHE A 161 10.63 -8.56 -10.01
C PHE A 161 12.11 -8.89 -9.90
N THR A 162 12.64 -8.89 -8.68
CA THR A 162 14.01 -9.25 -8.35
C THR A 162 14.02 -10.36 -7.27
N THR A 163 15.20 -10.83 -6.88
CA THR A 163 15.35 -11.80 -5.79
C THR A 163 14.78 -11.22 -4.48
N ASP A 164 15.02 -9.94 -4.22
CA ASP A 164 14.62 -9.28 -2.97
C ASP A 164 13.19 -8.73 -3.02
N ARG A 165 12.69 -8.44 -4.22
CA ARG A 165 11.32 -7.96 -4.48
C ARG A 165 10.60 -8.97 -5.38
N SER A 166 10.14 -10.05 -4.78
CA SER A 166 9.43 -11.12 -5.48
C SER A 166 8.04 -10.67 -5.96
N ARG A 167 7.37 -11.52 -6.73
CA ARG A 167 6.00 -11.26 -7.22
C ARG A 167 4.99 -10.99 -6.08
N ALA A 168 5.23 -11.45 -4.87
CA ALA A 168 4.38 -11.18 -3.72
C ALA A 168 4.28 -9.67 -3.40
N TYR A 169 5.37 -8.90 -3.61
CA TYR A 169 5.41 -7.45 -3.40
C TYR A 169 4.46 -6.66 -4.30
N ARG A 170 3.91 -7.28 -5.33
CA ARG A 170 2.88 -6.66 -6.18
C ARG A 170 1.52 -6.55 -5.49
N LYS A 171 1.27 -7.31 -4.43
CA LYS A 171 -0.01 -7.34 -3.71
C LYS A 171 -0.05 -6.25 -2.64
N ASN A 172 -1.06 -5.36 -2.70
CA ASN A 172 -1.21 -4.29 -1.71
C ASN A 172 -1.40 -4.85 -0.30
N ARG A 173 -2.14 -5.95 -0.14
CA ARG A 173 -2.25 -6.66 1.14
C ARG A 173 -0.89 -7.05 1.71
N VAL A 174 0.02 -7.57 0.89
CA VAL A 174 1.38 -7.96 1.31
C VAL A 174 2.17 -6.73 1.72
N ILE A 175 2.13 -5.67 0.90
CA ILE A 175 2.81 -4.41 1.22
C ILE A 175 2.25 -3.78 2.49
N ARG A 176 0.93 -3.74 2.66
CA ARG A 176 0.29 -3.24 3.88
C ARG A 176 0.76 -3.99 5.12
N THR A 177 0.89 -5.32 5.03
CA THR A 177 1.42 -6.13 6.14
C THR A 177 2.87 -5.77 6.46
N LEU A 178 3.74 -5.67 5.45
CA LEU A 178 5.15 -5.34 5.64
C LEU A 178 5.35 -3.89 6.13
N ASP A 179 4.59 -2.95 5.57
CA ASP A 179 4.61 -1.55 5.97
C ASP A 179 4.12 -1.35 7.40
N SER A 180 3.06 -2.05 7.81
CA SER A 180 2.57 -2.03 9.19
C SER A 180 3.61 -2.57 10.16
N ILE A 181 4.26 -3.71 9.83
CA ILE A 181 5.32 -4.27 10.66
C ILE A 181 6.45 -3.25 10.85
N ALA A 182 6.91 -2.61 9.78
CA ALA A 182 8.00 -1.64 9.85
C ALA A 182 7.62 -0.41 10.68
N ASN A 183 6.42 0.15 10.47
CA ASN A 183 5.94 1.33 11.18
C ASN A 183 5.66 1.02 12.66
N ASP A 184 5.01 -0.10 12.97
CA ASP A 184 4.67 -0.49 14.35
C ASP A 184 5.91 -0.80 15.17
N LEU A 185 6.90 -1.51 14.59
CA LEU A 185 8.17 -1.78 15.26
C LEU A 185 8.96 -0.49 15.51
N LYS A 186 8.97 0.44 14.56
CA LYS A 186 9.59 1.77 14.74
C LYS A 186 8.90 2.52 15.87
N THR A 187 7.58 2.62 15.85
CA THR A 187 6.80 3.31 16.90
C THR A 187 7.04 2.68 18.27
N ASN A 188 7.00 1.34 18.35
CA ASN A 188 7.27 0.64 19.61
C ASN A 188 8.70 0.90 20.12
N PHE A 189 9.69 0.96 19.22
CA PHE A 189 11.07 1.26 19.57
C PHE A 189 11.21 2.70 20.09
N ASP A 190 10.60 3.66 19.39
CA ASP A 190 10.63 5.07 19.76
C ASP A 190 9.97 5.30 21.13
N GLU A 191 8.82 4.67 21.39
CA GLU A 191 8.06 4.86 22.60
C GLU A 191 8.63 4.11 23.82
N ASN A 192 9.19 2.92 23.64
CA ASN A 192 9.48 2.01 24.74
C ASN A 192 10.98 1.73 24.96
N PHE A 193 11.85 1.98 23.98
CA PHE A 193 13.26 1.62 24.05
C PHE A 193 14.20 2.83 24.03
N ILE A 194 13.97 3.83 23.18
CA ILE A 194 14.87 4.99 23.05
C ILE A 194 15.02 5.71 24.39
N GLY A 195 16.26 5.78 24.88
CA GLY A 195 16.61 6.46 26.12
C GLY A 195 16.10 5.78 27.40
N LYS A 196 15.46 4.61 27.30
CA LYS A 196 14.86 3.87 28.44
C LYS A 196 15.50 2.52 28.70
N VAL A 197 16.02 1.86 27.66
CA VAL A 197 16.60 0.51 27.73
C VAL A 197 18.07 0.59 27.33
N ASN A 198 18.95 -0.08 28.08
CA ASN A 198 20.36 -0.15 27.73
C ASN A 198 20.59 -1.02 26.50
N ASN A 199 21.57 -0.64 25.65
CA ASN A 199 21.98 -1.47 24.52
C ASN A 199 23.01 -2.54 24.96
N ASP A 200 22.58 -3.45 25.82
CA ASP A 200 23.32 -4.64 26.23
C ASP A 200 22.59 -5.93 25.82
N ALA A 201 23.09 -7.08 26.24
CA ALA A 201 22.46 -8.36 25.91
C ALA A 201 21.03 -8.47 26.42
N ASP A 202 20.76 -7.98 27.62
CA ASP A 202 19.44 -8.05 28.25
C ASP A 202 18.45 -7.11 27.56
N GLY A 203 18.88 -5.87 27.24
CA GLY A 203 18.07 -4.92 26.48
C GLY A 203 17.71 -5.41 25.08
N ARG A 204 18.66 -6.01 24.37
CA ARG A 204 18.39 -6.63 23.05
C ARG A 204 17.46 -7.84 23.16
N ASN A 205 17.58 -8.66 24.20
CA ASN A 205 16.65 -9.77 24.45
C ASN A 205 15.23 -9.25 24.76
N LEU A 206 15.11 -8.15 25.48
CA LEU A 206 13.81 -7.51 25.75
C LEU A 206 13.16 -7.01 24.44
N LEU A 207 13.93 -6.37 23.57
CA LEU A 207 13.46 -5.93 22.25
C LEU A 207 13.05 -7.13 21.37
N LYS A 208 13.86 -8.21 21.38
CA LYS A 208 13.54 -9.45 20.68
C LYS A 208 12.21 -10.04 21.18
N ALA A 209 12.01 -10.12 22.48
CA ALA A 209 10.78 -10.67 23.09
C ALA A 209 9.55 -9.83 22.75
N ALA A 210 9.65 -8.50 22.77
CA ALA A 210 8.57 -7.61 22.38
C ALA A 210 8.20 -7.77 20.89
N THR A 211 9.21 -7.88 20.02
CA THR A 211 9.00 -8.12 18.58
C THR A 211 8.35 -9.48 18.32
N ILE A 212 8.79 -10.55 19.00
CA ILE A 212 8.17 -11.88 18.89
C ILE A 212 6.69 -11.82 19.27
N SER A 213 6.35 -11.20 20.40
CA SER A 213 4.95 -11.09 20.86
C SER A 213 4.06 -10.36 19.85
N TYR A 214 4.59 -9.33 19.19
CA TYR A 214 3.89 -8.62 18.13
C TYR A 214 3.68 -9.52 16.89
N LEU A 215 4.73 -10.20 16.42
CA LEU A 215 4.65 -11.10 15.25
C LEU A 215 3.74 -12.31 15.50
N ASP A 216 3.74 -12.89 16.70
CA ASP A 216 2.80 -13.94 17.11
C ASP A 216 1.34 -13.45 17.02
N THR A 217 1.10 -12.20 17.41
CA THR A 217 -0.22 -11.57 17.26
C THR A 217 -0.63 -11.47 15.80
N LEU A 218 0.28 -11.03 14.91
CA LEU A 218 0.02 -10.96 13.47
C LEU A 218 -0.21 -12.32 12.85
N GLN A 219 0.50 -13.35 13.30
CA GLN A 219 0.28 -14.73 12.89
C GLN A 219 -1.10 -15.22 13.35
N GLY A 220 -1.49 -14.93 14.59
CA GLY A 220 -2.84 -15.22 15.11
C GLY A 220 -3.96 -14.55 14.32
N LEU A 221 -3.72 -13.35 13.79
CA LEU A 221 -4.64 -12.63 12.91
C LEU A 221 -4.63 -13.15 11.46
N GLY A 222 -3.68 -14.02 11.09
CA GLY A 222 -3.51 -14.52 9.73
C GLY A 222 -2.94 -13.48 8.76
N ALA A 223 -2.24 -12.46 9.24
CA ALA A 223 -1.53 -11.50 8.41
C ALA A 223 -0.19 -12.07 7.89
N ILE A 224 0.47 -12.87 8.73
CA ILE A 224 1.67 -13.63 8.39
C ILE A 224 1.45 -15.11 8.72
N GLN A 225 2.34 -15.97 8.23
CA GLN A 225 2.30 -17.42 8.47
C GLN A 225 3.71 -17.98 8.68
N ASN A 226 3.77 -19.16 9.33
CA ASN A 226 5.00 -19.93 9.53
C ASN A 226 6.13 -19.16 10.22
N PHE A 227 5.82 -18.18 11.06
CA PHE A 227 6.82 -17.45 11.83
C PHE A 227 7.42 -18.36 12.91
N ASP A 228 8.74 -18.51 12.92
CA ASP A 228 9.51 -19.25 13.90
C ASP A 228 10.40 -18.29 14.72
N SER A 229 10.04 -18.06 15.97
CA SER A 229 10.76 -17.16 16.87
C SER A 229 12.22 -17.54 17.15
N GLN A 230 12.65 -18.75 16.77
CA GLN A 230 14.04 -19.19 16.94
C GLN A 230 14.90 -18.87 15.73
N ASN A 231 14.31 -18.91 14.52
CA ASN A 231 15.05 -18.83 13.27
C ASN A 231 14.76 -17.54 12.48
N ASP A 232 13.59 -16.92 12.65
CA ASP A 232 13.14 -15.82 11.81
C ASP A 232 13.39 -14.44 12.43
N ILE A 233 13.96 -14.36 13.65
CA ILE A 233 14.29 -13.09 14.28
C ILE A 233 15.66 -13.11 14.95
N GLU A 234 16.46 -12.11 14.62
CA GLU A 234 17.74 -11.86 15.24
C GLU A 234 17.84 -10.36 15.62
N VAL A 235 18.32 -10.08 16.84
CA VAL A 235 18.60 -8.71 17.30
C VAL A 235 20.06 -8.61 17.66
N LEU A 236 20.80 -7.80 16.91
CA LEU A 236 22.25 -7.64 16.98
C LEU A 236 22.63 -6.22 17.44
N PRO A 237 23.82 -6.03 18.03
CA PRO A 237 24.38 -4.70 18.16
C PRO A 237 24.61 -4.09 16.78
N GLY A 238 24.33 -2.81 16.60
CA GLY A 238 24.67 -2.08 15.39
C GLY A 238 26.14 -1.64 15.36
N ASN A 239 26.46 -0.80 14.37
CA ASN A 239 27.83 -0.30 14.20
C ASN A 239 28.22 0.71 15.29
N ASP A 240 27.26 1.45 15.81
CA ASP A 240 27.44 2.45 16.86
C ASP A 240 26.93 1.89 18.19
N ILE A 241 27.48 2.39 19.31
CA ILE A 241 27.19 1.88 20.66
C ILE A 241 25.70 2.00 21.04
N GLU A 242 25.00 2.96 20.44
CA GLU A 242 23.57 3.21 20.65
C GLU A 242 22.65 2.52 19.62
N SER A 243 23.23 1.89 18.61
CA SER A 243 22.45 1.28 17.53
C SER A 243 22.18 -0.21 17.71
N VAL A 244 21.03 -0.68 17.21
CA VAL A 244 20.65 -2.10 17.13
C VAL A 244 20.20 -2.44 15.72
N ILE A 245 20.41 -3.68 15.32
CA ILE A 245 19.96 -4.24 14.04
C ILE A 245 18.94 -5.34 14.33
N ILE A 246 17.80 -5.30 13.68
CA ILE A 246 16.78 -6.35 13.74
C ILE A 246 16.69 -6.98 12.35
N ASN A 247 17.01 -8.26 12.25
CA ASN A 247 16.80 -9.08 11.06
C ASN A 247 15.53 -9.90 11.24
N LEU A 248 14.61 -9.80 10.29
CA LEU A 248 13.33 -10.49 10.33
C LEU A 248 13.09 -11.30 9.04
N GLY A 249 12.75 -12.57 9.20
CA GLY A 249 12.20 -13.44 8.15
C GLY A 249 10.66 -13.45 8.25
N ILE A 250 9.95 -12.84 7.30
CA ILE A 250 8.50 -12.73 7.35
C ILE A 250 7.89 -13.35 6.10
N GLN A 251 6.88 -14.20 6.30
CA GLN A 251 6.06 -14.75 5.24
C GLN A 251 4.63 -14.16 5.32
N PRO A 252 4.33 -13.07 4.60
CA PRO A 252 2.97 -12.53 4.54
C PRO A 252 2.00 -13.55 3.94
N THR A 253 0.76 -13.55 4.44
CA THR A 253 -0.32 -14.37 3.88
C THR A 253 -1.04 -13.58 2.79
N ASP A 254 -1.34 -14.22 1.65
CA ASP A 254 -2.18 -13.61 0.60
C ASP A 254 -3.56 -14.26 0.54
N SER A 255 -4.51 -13.63 -0.15
CA SER A 255 -5.86 -14.15 -0.36
C SER A 255 -5.91 -15.20 -1.48
N MET A 256 -6.88 -16.11 -1.42
CA MET A 256 -7.17 -17.01 -2.54
C MET A 256 -7.87 -16.22 -3.66
N GLU A 257 -7.22 -16.06 -4.81
CA GLU A 257 -7.75 -15.30 -5.95
C GLU A 257 -8.01 -16.15 -7.18
N LYS A 258 -7.45 -17.36 -7.24
CA LYS A 258 -7.56 -18.24 -8.40
C LYS A 258 -7.92 -19.66 -7.97
N ILE A 259 -8.91 -20.25 -8.64
CA ILE A 259 -9.28 -21.65 -8.48
C ILE A 259 -9.01 -22.40 -9.79
N TYR A 260 -8.34 -23.53 -9.71
CA TYR A 260 -8.20 -24.50 -10.80
C TYR A 260 -8.91 -25.77 -10.37
N MET A 261 -9.93 -26.20 -11.12
CA MET A 261 -10.77 -27.34 -10.76
C MET A 261 -10.76 -28.39 -11.88
N THR A 262 -10.50 -29.63 -11.52
CA THR A 262 -10.68 -30.79 -12.42
C THR A 262 -11.83 -31.64 -11.89
N ILE A 263 -12.85 -31.86 -12.72
CA ILE A 263 -13.99 -32.72 -12.37
C ILE A 263 -13.86 -33.99 -13.21
N THR A 264 -13.79 -35.15 -12.55
CA THR A 264 -13.77 -36.46 -13.22
C THR A 264 -15.08 -37.17 -12.93
N VAL A 265 -15.81 -37.55 -13.99
CA VAL A 265 -17.01 -38.41 -13.91
C VAL A 265 -16.54 -39.85 -13.83
N ARG A 266 -17.00 -40.59 -12.81
CA ARG A 266 -16.75 -42.03 -12.63
C ARG A 266 -17.95 -42.84 -12.98
#